data_adb48b96c5657ae3d2abedd9815e1edf
#
_entry.id   adb48b96c5657ae3d2abedd9815e1edf
#
_cell.length_a   1.000
_cell.length_b   1.000
_cell.length_c   1.000
_cell.angle_alpha   90.00
_cell.angle_beta   90.00
_cell.angle_gamma   90.00
#
_symmetry.space_group_name_H-M   'P 1'
#
loop_
_entity.id
_entity.type
_entity.pdbx_description
1 polymer ?
#
loop_
_entity_poly.entity_id
_entity_poly.type
_entity_poly.pdbx_seq_one_letter_code
_entity_poly.pdbx_strand_id
1 'polypeptide(L)'
;MEYRPSDIEPKWQAHWREQSIYAAKFPSDKPKYYVLDMFPYPSGAGLHVGHPLGYIASDIVARYKRHKGFNVLHPMGFDAFGLPAEQYAIQTGQHPASTTEANIDRYIKQLNRIGFSFDWAGDMRTCEPDYYRWTQWIFLELFDSWYNLSSGKAEPISSLTDHLSTQGSEGLKAHVTDHIQPCSASQWAAFSPKESEAYLQQFRLAYRSESTVNWC
;
A
#
# COMPACT_ATOMS: atom_id res chain seq x y z
N MET A 1 12.77 -10.41 -46.20
CA MET A 1 13.07 -9.24 -45.35
C MET A 1 13.57 -9.80 -44.02
N GLU A 2 14.77 -9.44 -43.63
CA GLU A 2 15.36 -9.92 -42.38
C GLU A 2 14.70 -9.19 -41.20
N TYR A 3 14.28 -9.92 -40.16
CA TYR A 3 13.72 -9.32 -38.94
C TYR A 3 14.87 -8.71 -38.13
N ARG A 4 14.82 -7.39 -37.91
CA ARG A 4 15.79 -6.63 -37.14
C ARG A 4 15.14 -6.06 -35.88
N PRO A 5 15.23 -6.74 -34.73
CA PRO A 5 14.60 -6.30 -33.48
C PRO A 5 14.98 -4.87 -33.10
N SER A 6 16.25 -4.52 -33.24
CA SER A 6 16.80 -3.18 -32.93
C SER A 6 16.11 -2.02 -33.66
N ASP A 7 15.57 -2.28 -34.86
CA ASP A 7 14.93 -1.26 -35.69
C ASP A 7 13.41 -1.26 -35.49
N ILE A 8 12.84 -2.46 -35.29
CA ILE A 8 11.38 -2.67 -35.25
C ILE A 8 10.83 -2.39 -33.86
N GLU A 9 11.43 -2.92 -32.80
CA GLU A 9 10.91 -2.84 -31.45
C GLU A 9 10.84 -1.41 -30.92
N PRO A 10 11.90 -0.57 -31.01
CA PRO A 10 11.83 0.80 -30.54
C PRO A 10 10.78 1.65 -31.25
N LYS A 11 10.59 1.41 -32.57
CA LYS A 11 9.55 2.07 -33.36
C LYS A 11 8.15 1.81 -32.81
N TRP A 12 7.83 0.54 -32.54
CA TRP A 12 6.53 0.17 -32.04
C TRP A 12 6.32 0.55 -30.59
N GLN A 13 7.33 0.45 -29.75
CA GLN A 13 7.27 0.92 -28.35
C GLN A 13 7.03 2.44 -28.28
N ALA A 14 7.66 3.22 -29.16
CA ALA A 14 7.39 4.66 -29.27
C ALA A 14 5.92 4.91 -29.68
N HIS A 15 5.46 4.23 -30.72
CA HIS A 15 4.06 4.34 -31.19
C HIS A 15 3.05 3.99 -30.09
N TRP A 16 3.27 2.93 -29.33
CA TRP A 16 2.37 2.53 -28.24
C TRP A 16 2.28 3.58 -27.14
N ARG A 17 3.40 4.21 -26.79
CA ARG A 17 3.43 5.30 -25.80
C ARG A 17 2.72 6.56 -26.31
N GLU A 18 3.07 7.00 -27.52
CA GLU A 18 2.49 8.20 -28.13
C GLU A 18 0.98 8.11 -28.29
N GLN A 19 0.48 6.95 -28.68
CA GLN A 19 -0.95 6.70 -28.84
C GLN A 19 -1.65 6.23 -27.55
N SER A 20 -0.93 6.07 -26.46
CA SER A 20 -1.47 5.59 -25.16
C SER A 20 -2.35 4.35 -25.31
N ILE A 21 -1.95 3.40 -26.18
CA ILE A 21 -2.81 2.27 -26.59
C ILE A 21 -3.14 1.29 -25.47
N TYR A 22 -2.36 1.31 -24.39
CA TYR A 22 -2.56 0.46 -23.22
C TYR A 22 -3.32 1.15 -22.09
N ALA A 23 -3.59 2.45 -22.20
CA ALA A 23 -4.35 3.18 -21.20
C ALA A 23 -5.81 2.70 -21.14
N ALA A 24 -6.29 2.42 -19.93
CA ALA A 24 -7.69 2.17 -19.67
C ALA A 24 -8.49 3.47 -19.85
N LYS A 25 -9.70 3.38 -20.40
CA LYS A 25 -10.55 4.55 -20.66
C LYS A 25 -11.73 4.58 -19.72
N PHE A 26 -11.96 5.73 -19.10
CA PHE A 26 -13.10 5.93 -18.21
C PHE A 26 -13.78 7.28 -18.53
N PRO A 27 -15.11 7.28 -18.77
CA PRO A 27 -16.03 6.13 -18.88
C PRO A 27 -15.79 5.26 -20.14
N SER A 28 -16.30 4.04 -20.14
CA SER A 28 -16.20 3.11 -21.27
C SER A 28 -17.38 2.15 -21.29
N ASP A 29 -17.93 1.91 -22.49
CA ASP A 29 -19.00 0.91 -22.73
C ASP A 29 -18.44 -0.52 -22.85
N LYS A 30 -17.13 -0.67 -22.96
CA LYS A 30 -16.49 -1.98 -23.02
C LYS A 30 -16.53 -2.68 -21.67
N PRO A 31 -16.68 -4.01 -21.63
CA PRO A 31 -16.59 -4.76 -20.39
C PRO A 31 -15.22 -4.54 -19.73
N LYS A 32 -15.22 -4.32 -18.42
CA LYS A 32 -14.01 -4.06 -17.64
C LYS A 32 -13.23 -5.35 -17.39
N TYR A 33 -11.92 -5.26 -17.44
CA TYR A 33 -11.02 -6.32 -17.00
C TYR A 33 -9.83 -5.73 -16.25
N TYR A 34 -9.54 -6.26 -15.08
CA TYR A 34 -8.43 -5.83 -14.25
C TYR A 34 -7.36 -6.92 -14.21
N VAL A 35 -6.14 -6.57 -14.56
CA VAL A 35 -4.96 -7.43 -14.45
C VAL A 35 -4.06 -6.82 -13.39
N LEU A 36 -3.78 -7.57 -12.34
CA LEU A 36 -2.99 -7.12 -11.21
C LEU A 36 -1.68 -7.91 -11.16
N ASP A 37 -0.59 -7.19 -11.10
CA ASP A 37 0.74 -7.71 -10.83
C ASP A 37 1.22 -7.27 -9.46
N MET A 38 2.14 -8.04 -8.88
CA MET A 38 2.89 -7.59 -7.73
C MET A 38 3.92 -6.55 -8.19
N PHE A 39 3.71 -5.28 -7.81
CA PHE A 39 4.61 -4.21 -8.18
C PHE A 39 5.99 -4.34 -7.50
N PRO A 40 7.07 -3.95 -8.17
CA PRO A 40 8.42 -4.19 -7.71
C PRO A 40 8.82 -3.24 -6.59
N TYR A 41 9.77 -3.70 -5.80
CA TYR A 41 10.49 -2.90 -4.83
C TYR A 41 11.73 -2.27 -5.50
N PRO A 42 11.86 -0.93 -5.61
CA PRO A 42 12.95 -0.29 -6.33
C PRO A 42 14.24 -0.20 -5.49
N SER A 43 14.60 -1.29 -4.81
CA SER A 43 15.73 -1.37 -3.88
C SER A 43 17.10 -1.53 -4.56
N GLY A 44 17.12 -1.91 -5.82
CA GLY A 44 18.35 -2.17 -6.57
C GLY A 44 18.48 -1.33 -7.83
N ALA A 45 19.68 -1.40 -8.44
CA ALA A 45 20.00 -0.65 -9.63
C ALA A 45 19.34 -1.16 -10.93
N GLY A 46 18.26 -1.92 -10.84
CA GLY A 46 17.45 -2.42 -11.95
C GLY A 46 16.74 -3.73 -11.66
N LEU A 47 15.95 -4.16 -12.66
CA LEU A 47 15.20 -5.41 -12.58
C LEU A 47 16.16 -6.62 -12.56
N HIS A 48 15.79 -7.65 -11.79
CA HIS A 48 16.35 -8.98 -11.93
C HIS A 48 15.39 -9.89 -12.71
N VAL A 49 15.86 -11.04 -13.18
CA VAL A 49 15.10 -11.96 -14.04
C VAL A 49 13.79 -12.49 -13.39
N GLY A 50 13.69 -12.45 -12.09
CA GLY A 50 12.46 -12.83 -11.38
C GLY A 50 11.27 -11.87 -11.62
N HIS A 51 11.52 -10.59 -11.88
CA HIS A 51 10.46 -9.63 -12.17
C HIS A 51 9.72 -9.98 -13.48
N PRO A 52 10.41 -10.09 -14.65
CA PRO A 52 9.74 -10.45 -15.88
C PRO A 52 9.04 -11.80 -15.86
N LEU A 53 9.50 -12.74 -15.05
CA LEU A 53 8.90 -14.09 -14.96
C LEU A 53 7.42 -14.03 -14.59
N GLY A 54 7.04 -13.20 -13.62
CA GLY A 54 5.63 -12.99 -13.26
C GLY A 54 4.91 -12.13 -14.29
N TYR A 55 5.52 -11.03 -14.72
CA TYR A 55 4.89 -10.02 -15.59
C TYR A 55 4.59 -10.51 -17.01
N ILE A 56 5.34 -11.47 -17.54
CA ILE A 56 5.08 -12.03 -18.88
C ILE A 56 3.70 -12.70 -18.93
N ALA A 57 3.35 -13.47 -17.92
CA ALA A 57 2.07 -14.19 -17.91
C ALA A 57 0.87 -13.23 -17.87
N SER A 58 0.92 -12.23 -16.99
CA SER A 58 -0.13 -11.21 -16.86
C SER A 58 -0.20 -10.31 -18.09
N ASP A 59 0.93 -9.95 -18.71
CA ASP A 59 0.96 -9.17 -19.94
C ASP A 59 0.30 -9.91 -21.12
N ILE A 60 0.54 -11.21 -21.25
CA ILE A 60 -0.11 -12.05 -22.26
C ILE A 60 -1.64 -12.01 -22.05
N VAL A 61 -2.11 -12.17 -20.80
CA VAL A 61 -3.54 -12.12 -20.49
C VAL A 61 -4.11 -10.72 -20.76
N ALA A 62 -3.41 -9.66 -20.38
CA ALA A 62 -3.84 -8.28 -20.62
C ALA A 62 -4.00 -8.00 -22.12
N ARG A 63 -3.04 -8.38 -22.94
CA ARG A 63 -3.10 -8.25 -24.42
C ARG A 63 -4.23 -9.07 -25.00
N TYR A 64 -4.38 -10.33 -24.60
CA TYR A 64 -5.47 -11.19 -25.05
C TYR A 64 -6.83 -10.57 -24.77
N LYS A 65 -7.04 -10.05 -23.54
CA LYS A 65 -8.31 -9.42 -23.17
C LYS A 65 -8.58 -8.14 -23.96
N ARG A 66 -7.56 -7.31 -24.23
CA ARG A 66 -7.71 -6.13 -25.10
C ARG A 66 -8.14 -6.54 -26.50
N HIS A 67 -7.54 -7.59 -27.08
CA HIS A 67 -7.95 -8.14 -28.39
C HIS A 67 -9.37 -8.72 -28.39
N LYS A 68 -9.85 -9.19 -27.23
CA LYS A 68 -11.24 -9.62 -27.06
C LYS A 68 -12.22 -8.46 -26.81
N GLY A 69 -11.79 -7.22 -26.90
CA GLY A 69 -12.64 -6.04 -26.81
C GLY A 69 -12.89 -5.52 -25.39
N PHE A 70 -12.19 -6.03 -24.38
CA PHE A 70 -12.28 -5.50 -23.01
C PHE A 70 -11.56 -4.17 -22.86
N ASN A 71 -12.06 -3.33 -21.95
CA ASN A 71 -11.33 -2.20 -21.38
C ASN A 71 -10.46 -2.74 -20.25
N VAL A 72 -9.16 -2.87 -20.51
CA VAL A 72 -8.24 -3.53 -19.58
C VAL A 72 -7.45 -2.49 -18.81
N LEU A 73 -7.57 -2.51 -17.48
CA LEU A 73 -6.67 -1.83 -16.56
C LEU A 73 -5.57 -2.82 -16.16
N HIS A 74 -4.35 -2.54 -16.58
CA HIS A 74 -3.14 -3.28 -16.22
C HIS A 74 -2.12 -2.29 -15.64
N PRO A 75 -2.31 -1.84 -14.38
CA PRO A 75 -1.47 -0.82 -13.76
C PRO A 75 -0.13 -1.40 -13.35
N MET A 76 0.83 -0.52 -13.15
CA MET A 76 2.11 -0.80 -12.52
C MET A 76 2.38 0.28 -11.47
N GLY A 77 3.20 -0.02 -10.50
CA GLY A 77 3.62 0.90 -9.46
C GLY A 77 4.90 0.42 -8.79
N PHE A 78 5.22 1.04 -7.64
CA PHE A 78 6.47 0.77 -6.93
C PHE A 78 6.21 0.77 -5.42
N ASP A 79 6.63 -0.30 -4.76
CA ASP A 79 6.72 -0.34 -3.30
C ASP A 79 7.99 0.39 -2.88
N ALA A 80 7.85 1.68 -2.60
CA ALA A 80 8.98 2.60 -2.59
C ALA A 80 9.46 3.01 -1.19
N PHE A 81 8.86 2.49 -0.12
CA PHE A 81 9.38 2.59 1.24
C PHE A 81 10.26 1.39 1.57
N GLY A 82 11.24 1.59 2.44
CA GLY A 82 11.86 0.49 3.11
C GLY A 82 13.35 0.58 3.40
N LEU A 83 13.78 -0.36 4.20
CA LEU A 83 15.13 -0.46 4.77
C LEU A 83 16.27 -0.40 3.75
N PRO A 84 16.20 -1.05 2.57
CA PRO A 84 17.31 -0.96 1.60
C PRO A 84 17.60 0.46 1.10
N ALA A 85 16.56 1.27 0.85
CA ALA A 85 16.73 2.66 0.46
C ALA A 85 17.31 3.51 1.61
N GLU A 86 16.87 3.26 2.84
CA GLU A 86 17.37 3.94 4.04
C GLU A 86 18.82 3.57 4.34
N GLN A 87 19.18 2.30 4.26
CA GLN A 87 20.56 1.84 4.45
C GLN A 87 21.50 2.44 3.39
N TYR A 88 21.09 2.48 2.15
CA TYR A 88 21.87 3.11 1.09
C TYR A 88 22.04 4.62 1.35
N ALA A 89 21.01 5.29 1.82
CA ALA A 89 21.07 6.70 2.19
C ALA A 89 22.08 6.95 3.33
N ILE A 90 22.07 6.11 4.37
CA ILE A 90 23.03 6.17 5.49
C ILE A 90 24.48 5.98 4.96
N GLN A 91 24.70 4.98 4.12
CA GLN A 91 26.02 4.66 3.57
C GLN A 91 26.59 5.76 2.65
N THR A 92 25.74 6.42 1.88
CA THR A 92 26.15 7.36 0.83
C THR A 92 25.97 8.82 1.22
N GLY A 93 25.27 9.11 2.33
CA GLY A 93 24.90 10.46 2.74
C GLY A 93 23.85 11.11 1.82
N GLN A 94 23.18 10.34 0.96
CA GLN A 94 22.14 10.83 0.05
C GLN A 94 20.76 10.67 0.68
N HIS A 95 19.83 11.55 0.31
CA HIS A 95 18.44 11.41 0.74
C HIS A 95 17.79 10.19 0.05
N PRO A 96 17.03 9.34 0.78
CA PRO A 96 16.43 8.12 0.22
C PRO A 96 15.58 8.37 -1.04
N ALA A 97 14.84 9.48 -1.08
CA ALA A 97 13.98 9.83 -2.20
C ALA A 97 14.76 9.93 -3.53
N SER A 98 15.96 10.55 -3.52
CA SER A 98 16.74 10.74 -4.74
C SER A 98 17.18 9.40 -5.37
N THR A 99 17.59 8.46 -4.54
CA THR A 99 17.95 7.12 -4.99
C THR A 99 16.75 6.33 -5.47
N THR A 100 15.65 6.41 -4.73
CA THR A 100 14.38 5.74 -5.06
C THR A 100 13.86 6.21 -6.42
N GLU A 101 13.81 7.52 -6.67
CA GLU A 101 13.40 8.09 -7.95
C GLU A 101 14.29 7.61 -9.11
N ALA A 102 15.61 7.66 -8.94
CA ALA A 102 16.55 7.19 -9.97
C ALA A 102 16.36 5.70 -10.29
N ASN A 103 16.06 4.88 -9.29
CA ASN A 103 15.78 3.47 -9.46
C ASN A 103 14.42 3.26 -10.16
N ILE A 104 13.37 3.95 -9.77
CA ILE A 104 12.04 3.91 -10.42
C ILE A 104 12.17 4.24 -11.90
N ASP A 105 12.84 5.33 -12.25
CA ASP A 105 13.09 5.72 -13.64
C ASP A 105 13.78 4.62 -14.44
N ARG A 106 14.74 3.95 -13.82
CA ARG A 106 15.45 2.83 -14.45
C ARG A 106 14.56 1.63 -14.65
N TYR A 107 13.74 1.28 -13.66
CA TYR A 107 12.76 0.18 -13.76
C TYR A 107 11.74 0.45 -14.87
N ILE A 108 11.19 1.66 -14.93
CA ILE A 108 10.26 2.06 -16.01
C ILE A 108 10.91 1.90 -17.39
N LYS A 109 12.14 2.38 -17.54
CA LYS A 109 12.90 2.24 -18.80
C LYS A 109 13.12 0.78 -19.18
N GLN A 110 13.45 -0.08 -18.23
CA GLN A 110 13.67 -1.51 -18.47
C GLN A 110 12.35 -2.23 -18.81
N LEU A 111 11.26 -1.99 -18.07
CA LEU A 111 9.95 -2.57 -18.34
C LEU A 111 9.41 -2.16 -19.71
N ASN A 112 9.59 -0.90 -20.07
CA ASN A 112 9.23 -0.39 -21.39
C ASN A 112 10.08 -1.00 -22.50
N ARG A 113 11.38 -1.25 -22.24
CA ARG A 113 12.26 -1.88 -23.23
C ARG A 113 11.91 -3.35 -23.49
N ILE A 114 11.43 -4.08 -22.49
CA ILE A 114 10.86 -5.43 -22.66
C ILE A 114 9.56 -5.36 -23.45
N GLY A 115 8.84 -4.24 -23.41
CA GLY A 115 7.65 -4.00 -24.21
C GLY A 115 6.35 -4.42 -23.51
N PHE A 116 6.32 -4.45 -22.19
CA PHE A 116 5.10 -4.73 -21.43
C PHE A 116 3.98 -3.72 -21.71
N SER A 117 2.74 -4.19 -21.65
CA SER A 117 1.54 -3.39 -21.92
C SER A 117 0.92 -2.78 -20.64
N PHE A 118 1.77 -2.27 -19.77
CA PHE A 118 1.30 -1.57 -18.56
C PHE A 118 0.65 -0.23 -18.90
N ASP A 119 -0.37 0.11 -18.11
CA ASP A 119 -0.98 1.44 -18.10
C ASP A 119 -0.22 2.33 -17.11
N TRP A 120 0.62 3.20 -17.64
CA TRP A 120 1.43 4.14 -16.86
C TRP A 120 0.69 5.44 -16.50
N ALA A 121 -0.58 5.60 -16.89
CA ALA A 121 -1.33 6.83 -16.63
C ALA A 121 -1.57 7.11 -15.14
N GLY A 122 -1.36 6.10 -14.29
CA GLY A 122 -1.49 6.20 -12.85
C GLY A 122 -0.48 5.29 -12.17
N ASP A 123 0.82 5.49 -12.46
CA ASP A 123 1.86 4.78 -11.75
C ASP A 123 1.77 5.11 -10.25
N MET A 124 1.78 4.06 -9.45
CA MET A 124 1.56 4.15 -8.01
C MET A 124 2.89 4.06 -7.29
N ARG A 125 3.18 5.04 -6.43
CA ARG A 125 4.39 5.07 -5.61
C ARG A 125 4.00 5.17 -4.15
N THR A 126 4.25 4.13 -3.39
CA THR A 126 3.79 4.04 -1.99
C THR A 126 4.40 5.11 -1.08
N CYS A 127 5.53 5.69 -1.47
CA CYS A 127 6.20 6.78 -0.74
C CYS A 127 5.65 8.18 -1.01
N GLU A 128 4.71 8.33 -1.94
CA GLU A 128 4.11 9.63 -2.21
C GLU A 128 3.01 9.98 -1.20
N PRO A 129 2.92 11.26 -0.76
CA PRO A 129 1.90 11.69 0.20
C PRO A 129 0.47 11.37 -0.24
N ASP A 130 0.18 11.49 -1.53
CA ASP A 130 -1.14 11.19 -2.08
C ASP A 130 -1.52 9.71 -1.97
N TYR A 131 -0.54 8.82 -1.86
CA TYR A 131 -0.76 7.42 -1.60
C TYR A 131 -0.85 7.13 -0.10
N TYR A 132 0.20 7.44 0.67
CA TYR A 132 0.27 7.00 2.07
C TYR A 132 -0.69 7.74 3.00
N ARG A 133 -1.22 8.90 2.63
CA ARG A 133 -2.28 9.57 3.40
C ARG A 133 -3.47 8.65 3.69
N TRP A 134 -3.79 7.74 2.77
CA TRP A 134 -4.87 6.78 2.98
C TRP A 134 -4.53 5.71 4.00
N THR A 135 -3.28 5.26 4.03
CA THR A 135 -2.76 4.37 5.08
C THR A 135 -2.82 5.06 6.44
N GLN A 136 -2.43 6.33 6.49
CA GLN A 136 -2.53 7.13 7.72
C GLN A 136 -3.98 7.32 8.15
N TRP A 137 -4.89 7.60 7.23
CA TRP A 137 -6.31 7.72 7.52
C TRP A 137 -6.88 6.41 8.07
N ILE A 138 -6.61 5.28 7.44
CA ILE A 138 -7.04 3.96 7.95
C ILE A 138 -6.51 3.72 9.36
N PHE A 139 -5.23 4.06 9.61
CA PHE A 139 -4.67 3.95 10.95
C PHE A 139 -5.44 4.80 11.97
N LEU A 140 -5.78 6.03 11.63
CA LEU A 140 -6.53 6.93 12.52
C LEU A 140 -7.94 6.40 12.82
N GLU A 141 -8.64 5.86 11.81
CA GLU A 141 -9.94 5.23 12.01
C GLU A 141 -9.86 4.02 12.95
N LEU A 142 -8.83 3.18 12.78
CA LEU A 142 -8.60 2.04 13.66
C LEU A 142 -8.16 2.49 15.07
N PHE A 143 -7.33 3.52 15.15
CA PHE A 143 -6.88 4.10 16.42
C PHE A 143 -8.05 4.70 17.22
N ASP A 144 -9.01 5.31 16.53
CA ASP A 144 -10.20 5.90 17.14
C ASP A 144 -11.35 4.90 17.29
N SER A 145 -11.06 3.60 17.24
CA SER A 145 -12.05 2.52 17.32
C SER A 145 -11.65 1.45 18.33
N TRP A 146 -12.66 0.80 18.90
CA TRP A 146 -12.55 -0.41 19.72
C TRP A 146 -13.52 -1.48 19.21
N TYR A 147 -13.29 -2.75 19.51
CA TYR A 147 -14.17 -3.82 19.08
C TYR A 147 -15.08 -4.29 20.22
N ASN A 148 -16.37 -4.03 20.08
CA ASN A 148 -17.40 -4.45 21.03
C ASN A 148 -17.86 -5.87 20.70
N LEU A 149 -17.49 -6.85 21.55
CA LEU A 149 -17.88 -8.25 21.39
C LEU A 149 -19.38 -8.50 21.57
N SER A 150 -20.09 -7.60 22.26
CA SER A 150 -21.55 -7.72 22.44
C SER A 150 -22.31 -7.36 21.16
N SER A 151 -21.89 -6.32 20.45
CA SER A 151 -22.48 -5.92 19.17
C SER A 151 -21.85 -6.64 17.97
N GLY A 152 -20.65 -7.22 18.13
CA GLY A 152 -19.85 -7.84 17.06
C GLY A 152 -19.33 -6.82 16.06
N LYS A 153 -19.10 -5.55 16.47
CA LYS A 153 -18.71 -4.45 15.59
C LYS A 153 -17.60 -3.61 16.19
N ALA A 154 -16.86 -2.93 15.30
CA ALA A 154 -16.03 -1.81 15.69
C ALA A 154 -16.92 -0.60 16.00
N GLU A 155 -16.62 0.09 17.09
CA GLU A 155 -17.33 1.27 17.58
C GLU A 155 -16.34 2.39 17.89
N PRO A 156 -16.75 3.68 17.82
CA PRO A 156 -15.87 4.79 18.16
C PRO A 156 -15.38 4.70 19.60
N ILE A 157 -14.12 5.08 19.84
CA ILE A 157 -13.52 5.05 21.19
C ILE A 157 -14.27 5.94 22.19
N SER A 158 -14.98 6.97 21.71
CA SER A 158 -15.85 7.81 22.53
C SER A 158 -16.96 7.01 23.22
N SER A 159 -17.55 6.02 22.53
CA SER A 159 -18.58 5.17 23.14
C SER A 159 -18.03 4.31 24.29
N LEU A 160 -16.77 3.88 24.17
CA LEU A 160 -16.09 3.21 25.28
C LEU A 160 -15.83 4.18 26.46
N THR A 161 -15.37 5.39 26.16
CA THR A 161 -15.13 6.44 27.17
C THR A 161 -16.42 6.75 27.95
N ASP A 162 -17.57 6.88 27.28
CA ASP A 162 -18.87 7.10 27.88
C ASP A 162 -19.27 5.90 28.77
N HIS A 163 -19.04 4.68 28.29
CA HIS A 163 -19.29 3.47 29.06
C HIS A 163 -18.42 3.42 30.33
N LEU A 164 -17.11 3.65 30.20
CA LEU A 164 -16.18 3.65 31.34
C LEU A 164 -16.53 4.72 32.37
N SER A 165 -17.01 5.87 31.92
CA SER A 165 -17.41 6.98 32.80
C SER A 165 -18.65 6.66 33.63
N THR A 166 -19.52 5.77 33.15
CA THR A 166 -20.80 5.45 33.80
C THR A 166 -20.77 4.11 34.54
N GLN A 167 -20.12 3.12 33.98
CA GLN A 167 -20.19 1.72 34.44
C GLN A 167 -18.80 1.13 34.80
N GLY A 168 -17.72 1.78 34.37
CA GLY A 168 -16.39 1.19 34.46
C GLY A 168 -16.19 0.09 33.40
N SER A 169 -15.20 -0.77 33.58
CA SER A 169 -14.89 -1.86 32.64
C SER A 169 -15.22 -3.25 33.19
N GLU A 170 -15.78 -3.37 34.38
CA GLU A 170 -16.15 -4.66 34.94
C GLU A 170 -17.30 -5.29 34.12
N GLY A 171 -17.08 -6.51 33.60
CA GLY A 171 -18.04 -7.20 32.75
C GLY A 171 -18.13 -6.69 31.30
N LEU A 172 -17.36 -5.70 30.93
CA LEU A 172 -17.29 -5.20 29.53
C LEU A 172 -16.78 -6.30 28.60
N LYS A 173 -17.56 -6.60 27.56
CA LYS A 173 -17.20 -7.55 26.52
C LYS A 173 -16.51 -6.82 25.36
N ALA A 174 -15.21 -6.70 25.44
CA ALA A 174 -14.38 -6.02 24.45
C ALA A 174 -13.23 -6.92 24.02
N HIS A 175 -12.75 -6.74 22.78
CA HIS A 175 -11.44 -7.25 22.40
C HIS A 175 -10.36 -6.35 23.01
N VAL A 176 -9.35 -6.97 23.60
CA VAL A 176 -8.24 -6.26 24.24
C VAL A 176 -6.92 -6.88 23.81
N THR A 177 -5.87 -6.09 23.80
CA THR A 177 -4.54 -6.54 23.36
C THR A 177 -3.81 -7.37 24.41
N ASP A 178 -4.14 -7.15 25.70
CA ASP A 178 -3.52 -7.84 26.83
C ASP A 178 -4.53 -8.00 27.97
N HIS A 179 -4.12 -8.64 29.05
CA HIS A 179 -4.95 -8.75 30.23
C HIS A 179 -5.02 -7.40 30.98
N ILE A 180 -6.20 -6.79 30.96
CA ILE A 180 -6.45 -5.52 31.63
C ILE A 180 -7.01 -5.74 33.04
N GLN A 181 -6.57 -4.91 33.97
CA GLN A 181 -7.21 -4.82 35.29
C GLN A 181 -8.51 -4.04 35.14
N PRO A 182 -9.67 -4.58 35.53
CA PRO A 182 -10.91 -3.83 35.51
C PRO A 182 -10.83 -2.56 36.37
N CYS A 183 -11.51 -1.51 35.93
CA CYS A 183 -11.64 -0.28 36.71
C CYS A 183 -13.11 0.08 36.90
N SER A 184 -13.45 0.62 38.08
CA SER A 184 -14.77 1.22 38.32
C SER A 184 -14.89 2.59 37.66
N ALA A 185 -16.12 3.10 37.51
CA ALA A 185 -16.34 4.46 36.99
C ALA A 185 -15.66 5.54 37.85
N SER A 186 -15.60 5.35 39.17
CA SER A 186 -14.88 6.28 40.07
C SER A 186 -13.36 6.24 39.88
N GLN A 187 -12.80 5.05 39.63
CA GLN A 187 -11.36 4.93 39.31
C GLN A 187 -11.05 5.54 37.94
N TRP A 188 -11.89 5.29 36.95
CA TRP A 188 -11.76 5.94 35.63
C TRP A 188 -11.77 7.47 35.73
N ALA A 189 -12.71 8.02 36.49
CA ALA A 189 -12.82 9.47 36.71
C ALA A 189 -11.60 10.07 37.44
N ALA A 190 -10.86 9.26 38.20
CA ALA A 190 -9.65 9.68 38.91
C ALA A 190 -8.36 9.58 38.07
N PHE A 191 -8.40 8.97 36.90
CA PHE A 191 -7.23 8.85 36.03
C PHE A 191 -6.79 10.22 35.51
N SER A 192 -5.51 10.44 35.50
CA SER A 192 -4.92 11.53 34.73
C SER A 192 -5.12 11.29 33.22
N PRO A 193 -5.00 12.32 32.37
CA PRO A 193 -5.10 12.14 30.92
C PRO A 193 -4.13 11.08 30.36
N LYS A 194 -2.95 10.95 30.94
CA LYS A 194 -1.95 9.94 30.54
C LYS A 194 -2.39 8.52 30.93
N GLU A 195 -2.95 8.36 32.10
CA GLU A 195 -3.46 7.05 32.57
C GLU A 195 -4.69 6.63 31.78
N SER A 196 -5.62 7.55 31.51
CA SER A 196 -6.78 7.29 30.66
C SER A 196 -6.37 6.82 29.28
N GLU A 197 -5.43 7.52 28.64
CA GLU A 197 -4.93 7.13 27.32
C GLU A 197 -4.21 5.78 27.35
N ALA A 198 -3.37 5.52 28.35
CA ALA A 198 -2.71 4.23 28.52
C ALA A 198 -3.70 3.07 28.71
N TYR A 199 -4.82 3.34 29.39
CA TYR A 199 -5.89 2.37 29.56
C TYR A 199 -6.65 2.12 28.23
N LEU A 200 -7.01 3.19 27.48
CA LEU A 200 -7.68 3.10 26.19
C LEU A 200 -6.83 2.40 25.11
N GLN A 201 -5.51 2.51 25.17
CA GLN A 201 -4.61 1.82 24.24
C GLN A 201 -4.85 0.30 24.20
N GLN A 202 -5.28 -0.30 25.30
CA GLN A 202 -5.55 -1.74 25.39
C GLN A 202 -6.77 -2.19 24.57
N PHE A 203 -7.68 -1.26 24.26
CA PHE A 203 -8.91 -1.52 23.52
C PHE A 203 -8.83 -1.09 22.05
N ARG A 204 -7.94 -0.16 21.72
CA ARG A 204 -7.83 0.36 20.36
C ARG A 204 -7.47 -0.72 19.36
N LEU A 205 -8.09 -0.67 18.16
CA LEU A 205 -7.81 -1.63 17.07
C LEU A 205 -6.42 -1.43 16.45
N ALA A 206 -5.89 -0.21 16.48
CA ALA A 206 -4.50 0.08 16.22
C ALA A 206 -3.95 0.90 17.40
N TYR A 207 -2.73 0.63 17.83
CA TYR A 207 -2.14 1.28 18.99
C TYR A 207 -0.63 1.46 18.82
N ARG A 208 -0.05 2.32 19.65
CA ARG A 208 1.39 2.54 19.70
C ARG A 208 2.01 1.67 20.78
N SER A 209 3.04 0.93 20.41
CA SER A 209 3.80 0.13 21.36
C SER A 209 5.30 0.16 21.02
N GLU A 210 6.12 -0.16 22.00
CA GLU A 210 7.54 -0.44 21.80
C GLU A 210 7.72 -1.95 21.67
N SER A 211 8.46 -2.38 20.65
CA SER A 211 8.79 -3.78 20.46
C SER A 211 10.23 -3.95 20.01
N THR A 212 10.82 -5.10 20.35
CA THR A 212 12.13 -5.47 19.83
C THR A 212 12.00 -5.97 18.40
N VAL A 213 12.79 -5.41 17.49
CA VAL A 213 12.85 -5.82 16.09
C VAL A 213 14.26 -6.35 15.78
N ASN A 214 14.33 -7.32 14.87
CA ASN A 214 15.60 -7.75 14.31
C ASN A 214 16.08 -6.70 13.31
N TRP A 215 17.25 -6.16 13.54
CA TRP A 215 17.88 -5.18 12.69
C TRP A 215 19.18 -5.74 12.13
N CYS A 216 19.42 -5.63 10.81
CA CYS A 216 20.67 -6.03 10.17
C CYS A 216 21.39 -4.87 9.48
#